data_d34b722312e05e1cd2cc8fee2928cdb5
#
_entry.id   d34b722312e05e1cd2cc8fee2928cdb5
#
_cell.length_a   1.000
_cell.length_b   1.000
_cell.length_c   1.000
_cell.angle_alpha   90.00
_cell.angle_beta   90.00
_cell.angle_gamma   90.00
#
_symmetry.space_group_name_H-M   'P 1'
#
loop_
_entity.id
_entity.type
_entity.pdbx_description
1 polymer ?
#
loop_
_entity_poly.entity_id
_entity_poly.type
_entity_poly.pdbx_seq_one_letter_code
_entity_poly.pdbx_strand_id
1 'polypeptide(L)'
;MIRTANAPVSYGVFALSRPDRVPLPSGTELLRLVSEAGYDGVDLGPYGYFGTGHDLAENLAAHDLALCGGWLDLPFSGGDEEYEAAEAAILPVLDDFALCADQQGTIAPKPTIADSGSPERSARPGGRVDLELARDRWAVFARRVQRVVDLVAERGLTATFHHHACTYVETPREIDRLLTDTSVGLTLDTGHLLLGGGDPMAALADWGPRINHLHVKDVRTALLHATSDSDNPVRDLWEKRVFVPLGDGDLHVKGFLDAVLASGFEGWLVVEQDVVLLNEPDVRRAIDDQVANREVLRRWVP
;
A
#
# COMPACT_ATOMS: atom_id res chain seq x y z
N MET A 1 18.63 -5.71 6.74
CA MET A 1 18.55 -6.13 5.30
C MET A 1 17.29 -5.54 4.68
N ILE A 2 17.41 -4.96 3.49
CA ILE A 2 16.28 -4.47 2.69
C ILE A 2 16.07 -5.41 1.50
N ARG A 3 14.82 -5.74 1.16
CA ARG A 3 14.43 -6.44 -0.06
C ARG A 3 13.39 -5.61 -0.82
N THR A 4 13.35 -5.79 -2.13
CA THR A 4 12.43 -5.04 -3.00
C THR A 4 11.21 -5.88 -3.36
N ALA A 5 10.05 -5.25 -3.44
CA ALA A 5 8.82 -5.89 -3.89
C ALA A 5 8.02 -4.95 -4.81
N ASN A 6 7.03 -5.52 -5.48
CA ASN A 6 6.08 -4.78 -6.29
C ASN A 6 4.64 -5.17 -5.92
N ALA A 7 3.66 -4.42 -6.38
CA ALA A 7 2.26 -4.63 -6.04
C ALA A 7 1.38 -4.79 -7.28
N PRO A 8 0.32 -5.62 -7.22
CA PRO A 8 -0.62 -5.81 -8.32
C PRO A 8 -1.28 -4.53 -8.83
N VAL A 9 -1.48 -3.53 -7.97
CA VAL A 9 -1.99 -2.21 -8.34
C VAL A 9 -1.14 -1.51 -9.41
N SER A 10 0.16 -1.79 -9.44
CA SER A 10 1.10 -1.26 -10.44
C SER A 10 0.90 -1.84 -11.84
N TYR A 11 0.12 -2.91 -11.95
CA TYR A 11 -0.30 -3.55 -13.20
C TYR A 11 -1.81 -3.39 -13.45
N GLY A 12 -2.45 -2.47 -12.75
CA GLY A 12 -3.87 -2.17 -12.90
C GLY A 12 -4.81 -3.09 -12.14
N VAL A 13 -4.32 -3.96 -11.25
CA VAL A 13 -5.16 -4.91 -10.51
C VAL A 13 -5.60 -4.31 -9.18
N PHE A 14 -6.72 -3.59 -9.18
CA PHE A 14 -7.33 -2.98 -7.98
C PHE A 14 -8.78 -2.50 -8.26
N ALA A 15 -9.42 -1.86 -7.26
CA ALA A 15 -10.85 -1.50 -7.29
C ALA A 15 -11.27 -0.54 -8.41
N LEU A 16 -10.37 0.33 -8.91
CA LEU A 16 -10.69 1.26 -10.01
C LEU A 16 -10.47 0.65 -11.39
N SER A 17 -10.02 -0.60 -11.48
CA SER A 17 -9.77 -1.30 -12.74
C SER A 17 -10.99 -1.38 -13.64
N ARG A 18 -10.74 -1.42 -14.93
CA ARG A 18 -11.74 -1.49 -15.99
C ARG A 18 -11.55 -2.75 -16.86
N PRO A 19 -11.77 -3.96 -16.28
CA PRO A 19 -11.58 -5.22 -17.03
C PRO A 19 -12.52 -5.37 -18.22
N ASP A 20 -13.62 -4.59 -18.24
CA ASP A 20 -14.52 -4.44 -19.38
C ASP A 20 -13.87 -3.72 -20.58
N ARG A 21 -12.80 -2.96 -20.36
CA ARG A 21 -12.05 -2.23 -21.40
C ARG A 21 -10.74 -2.90 -21.77
N VAL A 22 -9.99 -3.34 -20.76
CA VAL A 22 -8.65 -3.92 -20.93
C VAL A 22 -8.54 -5.15 -20.04
N PRO A 23 -8.20 -6.32 -20.58
CA PRO A 23 -7.98 -7.51 -19.75
C PRO A 23 -6.80 -7.29 -18.81
N LEU A 24 -7.00 -7.63 -17.55
CA LEU A 24 -5.94 -7.61 -16.53
C LEU A 24 -5.11 -8.89 -16.64
N PRO A 25 -3.82 -8.87 -16.23
CA PRO A 25 -3.02 -10.06 -16.16
C PRO A 25 -3.65 -11.09 -15.20
N SER A 26 -3.47 -12.36 -15.44
CA SER A 26 -3.78 -13.40 -14.48
C SER A 26 -2.77 -13.39 -13.33
N GLY A 27 -3.10 -14.00 -12.18
CA GLY A 27 -2.18 -14.09 -11.04
C GLY A 27 -0.82 -14.67 -11.43
N THR A 28 -0.81 -15.78 -12.17
CA THR A 28 0.44 -16.42 -12.65
C THR A 28 1.23 -15.53 -13.61
N GLU A 29 0.55 -14.81 -14.48
CA GLU A 29 1.22 -13.87 -15.40
C GLU A 29 1.83 -12.70 -14.65
N LEU A 30 1.13 -12.18 -13.64
CA LEU A 30 1.64 -11.08 -12.82
C LEU A 30 2.86 -11.52 -12.01
N LEU A 31 2.84 -12.70 -11.38
CA LEU A 31 4.01 -13.24 -10.69
C LEU A 31 5.22 -13.36 -11.62
N ARG A 32 5.02 -13.85 -12.85
CA ARG A 32 6.08 -13.90 -13.87
C ARG A 32 6.63 -12.50 -14.19
N LEU A 33 5.76 -11.50 -14.40
CA LEU A 33 6.17 -10.12 -14.70
C LEU A 33 6.98 -9.49 -13.55
N VAL A 34 6.56 -9.69 -12.31
CA VAL A 34 7.26 -9.19 -11.12
C VAL A 34 8.64 -9.84 -10.98
N SER A 35 8.71 -11.17 -11.15
CA SER A 35 9.98 -11.92 -11.12
C SER A 35 10.93 -11.49 -12.24
N GLU A 36 10.44 -11.39 -13.48
CA GLU A 36 11.25 -10.93 -14.63
C GLU A 36 11.74 -9.50 -14.51
N ALA A 37 10.99 -8.62 -13.82
CA ALA A 37 11.44 -7.27 -13.52
C ALA A 37 12.57 -7.26 -12.46
N GLY A 38 12.80 -8.36 -11.74
CA GLY A 38 13.87 -8.54 -10.79
C GLY A 38 13.54 -8.08 -9.37
N TYR A 39 12.27 -8.12 -8.98
CA TYR A 39 11.85 -7.92 -7.59
C TYR A 39 12.01 -9.22 -6.80
N ASP A 40 12.20 -9.08 -5.47
CA ASP A 40 12.35 -10.21 -4.54
C ASP A 40 11.01 -10.70 -3.99
N GLY A 41 9.96 -9.90 -4.12
CA GLY A 41 8.66 -10.20 -3.54
C GLY A 41 7.51 -9.45 -4.21
N VAL A 42 6.31 -9.80 -3.78
CA VAL A 42 5.06 -9.20 -4.28
C VAL A 42 4.08 -8.98 -3.13
N ASP A 43 3.29 -7.91 -3.22
CA ASP A 43 2.13 -7.67 -2.37
C ASP A 43 0.98 -8.62 -2.76
N LEU A 44 0.16 -9.03 -1.78
CA LEU A 44 -0.91 -10.02 -1.98
C LEU A 44 -1.92 -9.61 -3.07
N GLY A 45 -2.21 -8.31 -3.17
CA GLY A 45 -3.31 -7.83 -4.01
C GLY A 45 -4.67 -8.36 -3.56
N PRO A 46 -5.64 -8.53 -4.48
CA PRO A 46 -6.94 -9.09 -4.14
C PRO A 46 -6.82 -10.52 -3.59
N TYR A 47 -7.48 -10.79 -2.47
CA TYR A 47 -7.41 -12.12 -1.84
C TYR A 47 -7.81 -13.25 -2.81
N GLY A 48 -6.99 -14.28 -2.88
CA GLY A 48 -7.14 -15.40 -3.81
C GLY A 48 -6.58 -15.17 -5.22
N TYR A 49 -6.07 -13.97 -5.53
CA TYR A 49 -5.52 -13.66 -6.85
C TYR A 49 -4.30 -14.51 -7.22
N PHE A 50 -3.46 -14.83 -6.25
CA PHE A 50 -2.32 -15.74 -6.39
C PHE A 50 -2.57 -17.13 -5.84
N GLY A 51 -3.81 -17.46 -5.46
CA GLY A 51 -4.17 -18.66 -4.69
C GLY A 51 -4.36 -18.35 -3.21
N THR A 52 -4.62 -19.37 -2.41
CA THR A 52 -4.80 -19.29 -0.94
C THR A 52 -4.07 -20.45 -0.28
N GLY A 53 -3.73 -20.33 1.01
CA GLY A 53 -3.07 -21.39 1.76
C GLY A 53 -1.78 -21.86 1.09
N HIS A 54 -1.63 -23.17 0.96
CA HIS A 54 -0.45 -23.78 0.33
C HIS A 54 -0.29 -23.40 -1.14
N ASP A 55 -1.38 -23.25 -1.89
CA ASP A 55 -1.32 -22.87 -3.32
C ASP A 55 -0.69 -21.46 -3.47
N LEU A 56 -0.99 -20.52 -2.56
CA LEU A 56 -0.35 -19.21 -2.54
C LEU A 56 1.17 -19.34 -2.36
N ALA A 57 1.60 -20.08 -1.34
CA ALA A 57 3.01 -20.25 -1.04
C ALA A 57 3.78 -20.96 -2.19
N GLU A 58 3.18 -22.01 -2.78
CA GLU A 58 3.75 -22.73 -3.92
C GLU A 58 3.84 -21.86 -5.18
N ASN A 59 2.81 -21.06 -5.47
CA ASN A 59 2.81 -20.16 -6.63
C ASN A 59 3.88 -19.07 -6.49
N LEU A 60 4.06 -18.50 -5.30
CA LEU A 60 5.14 -17.55 -5.02
C LEU A 60 6.52 -18.21 -5.20
N ALA A 61 6.72 -19.37 -4.57
CA ALA A 61 8.00 -20.08 -4.65
C ALA A 61 8.35 -20.51 -6.08
N ALA A 62 7.37 -20.88 -6.91
CA ALA A 62 7.57 -21.25 -8.32
C ALA A 62 8.10 -20.09 -9.18
N HIS A 63 8.00 -18.85 -8.69
CA HIS A 63 8.50 -17.64 -9.36
C HIS A 63 9.67 -16.98 -8.61
N ASP A 64 10.26 -17.66 -7.60
CA ASP A 64 11.31 -17.11 -6.73
C ASP A 64 10.89 -15.81 -6.01
N LEU A 65 9.62 -15.65 -5.71
CA LEU A 65 9.06 -14.49 -5.02
C LEU A 65 8.66 -14.85 -3.58
N ALA A 66 8.73 -13.85 -2.70
CA ALA A 66 8.17 -13.92 -1.35
C ALA A 66 6.95 -12.99 -1.23
N LEU A 67 6.02 -13.31 -0.33
CA LEU A 67 4.98 -12.38 0.07
C LEU A 67 5.62 -11.25 0.88
N CYS A 68 5.40 -10.00 0.50
CA CYS A 68 5.95 -8.85 1.24
C CYS A 68 4.93 -8.19 2.16
N GLY A 69 3.70 -8.11 1.73
CA GLY A 69 2.59 -7.45 2.39
C GLY A 69 1.27 -7.75 1.72
N GLY A 70 0.23 -7.01 2.06
CA GLY A 70 -1.07 -7.11 1.41
C GLY A 70 -2.10 -6.22 2.07
N TRP A 71 -2.84 -5.51 1.25
CA TRP A 71 -3.88 -4.57 1.63
C TRP A 71 -5.06 -5.26 2.31
N LEU A 72 -5.33 -4.89 3.56
CA LEU A 72 -6.45 -5.35 4.37
C LEU A 72 -7.26 -4.13 4.81
N ASP A 73 -8.21 -3.70 4.00
CA ASP A 73 -9.06 -2.56 4.35
C ASP A 73 -10.25 -2.98 5.21
N LEU A 74 -10.46 -2.22 6.27
CA LEU A 74 -11.56 -2.43 7.20
C LEU A 74 -12.32 -1.12 7.44
N PRO A 75 -13.66 -1.20 7.63
CA PRO A 75 -14.48 -0.02 7.91
C PRO A 75 -14.35 0.40 9.38
N PHE A 76 -13.15 0.86 9.79
CA PHE A 76 -12.86 1.21 11.17
C PHE A 76 -13.80 2.30 11.72
N SER A 77 -14.28 3.20 10.87
CA SER A 77 -15.24 4.26 11.21
C SER A 77 -16.71 3.88 10.95
N GLY A 78 -16.97 2.68 10.39
CA GLY A 78 -18.28 2.16 10.04
C GLY A 78 -19.12 1.66 11.22
N GLY A 79 -20.25 1.01 10.94
CA GLY A 79 -21.09 0.36 11.94
C GLY A 79 -20.40 -0.86 12.59
N ASP A 80 -20.91 -1.28 13.77
CA ASP A 80 -20.33 -2.44 14.47
C ASP A 80 -20.50 -3.72 13.64
N GLU A 81 -21.68 -3.96 13.10
CA GLU A 81 -21.99 -5.14 12.29
C GLU A 81 -21.11 -5.24 11.03
N GLU A 82 -20.89 -4.11 10.35
CA GLU A 82 -20.02 -4.02 9.16
C GLU A 82 -18.56 -4.31 9.52
N TYR A 83 -18.08 -3.71 10.62
CA TYR A 83 -16.72 -3.94 11.12
C TYR A 83 -16.51 -5.41 11.55
N GLU A 84 -17.44 -5.99 12.31
CA GLU A 84 -17.34 -7.38 12.78
C GLU A 84 -17.32 -8.38 11.61
N ALA A 85 -18.10 -8.12 10.57
CA ALA A 85 -18.08 -8.93 9.34
C ALA A 85 -16.74 -8.84 8.62
N ALA A 86 -16.17 -7.63 8.50
CA ALA A 86 -14.86 -7.41 7.88
C ALA A 86 -13.73 -8.01 8.73
N GLU A 87 -13.77 -7.88 10.08
CA GLU A 87 -12.81 -8.52 10.99
C GLU A 87 -12.83 -10.05 10.80
N ALA A 88 -14.01 -10.66 10.71
CA ALA A 88 -14.10 -12.11 10.47
C ALA A 88 -13.55 -12.52 9.11
N ALA A 89 -13.75 -11.70 8.07
CA ALA A 89 -13.30 -11.98 6.72
C ALA A 89 -11.77 -11.95 6.53
N ILE A 90 -11.04 -11.18 7.34
CA ILE A 90 -9.58 -11.14 7.26
C ILE A 90 -8.89 -12.32 7.95
N LEU A 91 -9.56 -13.08 8.83
CA LEU A 91 -8.91 -14.16 9.61
C LEU A 91 -8.22 -15.20 8.71
N PRO A 92 -8.86 -15.76 7.66
CA PRO A 92 -8.18 -16.70 6.77
C PRO A 92 -7.02 -16.04 6.00
N VAL A 93 -7.10 -14.75 5.69
CA VAL A 93 -6.01 -14.02 5.04
C VAL A 93 -4.81 -13.94 5.98
N LEU A 94 -5.02 -13.65 7.27
CA LEU A 94 -3.95 -13.63 8.27
C LEU A 94 -3.32 -15.02 8.48
N ASP A 95 -4.10 -16.10 8.37
CA ASP A 95 -3.58 -17.46 8.42
C ASP A 95 -2.68 -17.76 7.21
N ASP A 96 -3.03 -17.27 6.00
CA ASP A 96 -2.19 -17.37 4.82
C ASP A 96 -0.89 -16.55 4.95
N PHE A 97 -0.94 -15.37 5.56
CA PHE A 97 0.25 -14.59 5.89
C PHE A 97 1.20 -15.35 6.83
N ALA A 98 0.67 -15.99 7.86
CA ALA A 98 1.46 -16.79 8.79
C ALA A 98 2.10 -18.00 8.10
N LEU A 99 1.36 -18.68 7.23
CA LEU A 99 1.87 -19.79 6.42
C LEU A 99 3.02 -19.34 5.51
N CYS A 100 2.86 -18.22 4.80
CA CYS A 100 3.93 -17.66 3.97
C CYS A 100 5.15 -17.25 4.80
N ALA A 101 4.96 -16.66 5.99
CA ALA A 101 6.05 -16.29 6.87
C ALA A 101 6.89 -17.50 7.29
N ASP A 102 6.24 -18.63 7.58
CA ASP A 102 6.91 -19.88 7.98
C ASP A 102 7.68 -20.53 6.81
N GLN A 103 7.18 -20.40 5.60
CA GLN A 103 7.72 -21.13 4.43
C GLN A 103 8.75 -20.35 3.62
N GLN A 104 8.64 -19.04 3.54
CA GLN A 104 9.50 -18.25 2.62
C GLN A 104 10.95 -18.02 3.09
N GLY A 105 11.28 -18.29 4.36
CA GLY A 105 12.66 -18.25 4.88
C GLY A 105 13.39 -16.91 4.74
N THR A 106 12.65 -15.81 4.61
CA THR A 106 13.15 -14.45 4.43
C THR A 106 12.43 -13.46 5.35
N ILE A 107 12.41 -12.17 5.02
CA ILE A 107 11.69 -11.16 5.80
C ILE A 107 10.20 -11.52 5.82
N ALA A 108 9.61 -11.62 7.02
CA ALA A 108 8.20 -11.94 7.18
C ALA A 108 7.30 -10.89 6.48
N PRO A 109 6.19 -11.33 5.85
CA PRO A 109 5.25 -10.41 5.24
C PRO A 109 4.56 -9.56 6.30
N LYS A 110 4.10 -8.38 5.90
CA LYS A 110 3.38 -7.45 6.77
C LYS A 110 1.90 -7.40 6.37
N PRO A 111 0.97 -7.93 7.21
CA PRO A 111 -0.44 -7.60 7.03
C PRO A 111 -0.62 -6.08 7.07
N THR A 112 -1.00 -5.49 5.93
CA THR A 112 -1.05 -4.05 5.72
C THR A 112 -2.47 -3.55 5.96
N ILE A 113 -2.76 -3.15 7.19
CA ILE A 113 -4.07 -2.68 7.62
C ILE A 113 -4.33 -1.30 7.03
N ALA A 114 -5.51 -1.08 6.49
CA ALA A 114 -5.94 0.20 5.97
C ALA A 114 -7.40 0.52 6.35
N ASP A 115 -7.76 1.80 6.33
CA ASP A 115 -9.14 2.23 6.47
C ASP A 115 -9.86 2.16 5.12
N SER A 116 -11.09 1.68 5.08
CA SER A 116 -11.91 1.64 3.86
C SER A 116 -12.29 3.03 3.34
N GLY A 117 -11.99 4.10 4.09
CA GLY A 117 -12.27 5.47 3.71
C GLY A 117 -13.75 5.85 3.82
N SER A 118 -14.12 6.90 3.10
CA SER A 118 -15.51 7.33 3.05
C SER A 118 -15.84 8.05 1.73
N PRO A 119 -17.11 8.05 1.31
CA PRO A 119 -17.55 8.83 0.14
C PRO A 119 -17.23 10.33 0.26
N GLU A 120 -17.31 10.89 1.47
CA GLU A 120 -17.00 12.30 1.72
C GLU A 120 -15.54 12.63 1.49
N ARG A 121 -14.64 11.74 1.94
CA ARG A 121 -13.19 11.85 1.70
C ARG A 121 -12.86 11.66 0.23
N SER A 122 -13.49 10.70 -0.43
CA SER A 122 -13.32 10.45 -1.87
C SER A 122 -13.79 11.60 -2.73
N ALA A 123 -14.84 12.31 -2.31
CA ALA A 123 -15.32 13.51 -3.00
C ALA A 123 -14.40 14.73 -2.83
N ARG A 124 -13.51 14.71 -1.83
CA ARG A 124 -12.61 15.83 -1.50
C ARG A 124 -11.24 15.32 -1.04
N PRO A 125 -10.46 14.68 -1.93
CA PRO A 125 -9.13 14.14 -1.59
C PRO A 125 -8.14 15.25 -1.21
N GLY A 126 -7.07 14.91 -0.50
CA GLY A 126 -5.96 15.80 -0.21
C GLY A 126 -6.03 16.46 1.18
N GLY A 127 -6.45 15.70 2.18
CA GLY A 127 -6.23 16.08 3.57
C GLY A 127 -7.13 17.20 4.09
N ARG A 128 -8.39 16.92 4.27
CA ARG A 128 -9.40 17.89 4.72
C ARG A 128 -9.59 17.87 6.24
N VAL A 129 -9.14 18.91 6.91
CA VAL A 129 -9.30 19.07 8.38
C VAL A 129 -10.76 19.06 8.82
N ASP A 130 -11.67 19.60 7.99
CA ASP A 130 -13.12 19.61 8.25
C ASP A 130 -13.77 18.22 8.17
N LEU A 131 -13.03 17.20 7.67
CA LEU A 131 -13.47 15.81 7.56
C LEU A 131 -12.78 14.87 8.56
N GLU A 132 -11.98 15.40 9.50
CA GLU A 132 -11.40 14.57 10.56
C GLU A 132 -12.48 13.93 11.43
N LEU A 133 -12.22 12.71 11.88
CA LEU A 133 -13.12 12.04 12.83
C LEU A 133 -13.20 12.79 14.15
N ALA A 134 -14.42 13.03 14.61
CA ALA A 134 -14.67 13.54 15.95
C ALA A 134 -14.09 12.61 17.01
N ARG A 135 -13.81 13.14 18.21
CA ARG A 135 -13.06 12.44 19.26
C ARG A 135 -13.65 11.09 19.66
N ASP A 136 -14.94 11.00 19.77
CA ASP A 136 -15.68 9.78 20.14
C ASP A 136 -15.60 8.71 19.02
N ARG A 137 -15.81 9.09 17.78
CA ARG A 137 -15.66 8.21 16.61
C ARG A 137 -14.22 7.75 16.44
N TRP A 138 -13.27 8.64 16.64
CA TRP A 138 -11.86 8.29 16.61
C TRP A 138 -11.47 7.26 17.68
N ALA A 139 -12.02 7.38 18.89
CA ALA A 139 -11.75 6.42 19.96
C ALA A 139 -12.25 5.01 19.61
N VAL A 140 -13.35 4.90 18.84
CA VAL A 140 -13.83 3.63 18.29
C VAL A 140 -12.85 3.12 17.22
N PHE A 141 -12.49 3.99 16.28
CA PHE A 141 -11.53 3.70 15.22
C PHE A 141 -10.21 3.12 15.78
N ALA A 142 -9.57 3.83 16.69
CA ALA A 142 -8.30 3.40 17.28
C ALA A 142 -8.39 2.06 18.03
N ARG A 143 -9.49 1.81 18.77
CA ARG A 143 -9.71 0.52 19.41
C ARG A 143 -9.84 -0.63 18.41
N ARG A 144 -10.55 -0.41 17.30
CA ARG A 144 -10.70 -1.41 16.24
C ARG A 144 -9.39 -1.70 15.53
N VAL A 145 -8.58 -0.66 15.24
CA VAL A 145 -7.21 -0.84 14.70
C VAL A 145 -6.39 -1.67 15.68
N GLN A 146 -6.38 -1.31 16.98
CA GLN A 146 -5.63 -2.08 17.98
C GLN A 146 -6.11 -3.55 18.06
N ARG A 147 -7.41 -3.80 17.96
CA ARG A 147 -7.95 -5.16 17.92
C ARG A 147 -7.39 -5.98 16.75
N VAL A 148 -7.27 -5.38 15.56
CA VAL A 148 -6.68 -6.07 14.40
C VAL A 148 -5.18 -6.29 14.60
N VAL A 149 -4.46 -5.32 15.20
CA VAL A 149 -3.04 -5.50 15.56
C VAL A 149 -2.86 -6.73 16.48
N ASP A 150 -3.74 -6.89 17.48
CA ASP A 150 -3.69 -8.02 18.40
C ASP A 150 -3.96 -9.36 17.68
N LEU A 151 -4.93 -9.41 16.76
CA LEU A 151 -5.22 -10.58 15.92
C LEU A 151 -4.04 -11.01 15.04
N VAL A 152 -3.31 -10.03 14.50
CA VAL A 152 -2.08 -10.25 13.72
C VAL A 152 -0.98 -10.81 14.65
N ALA A 153 -0.83 -10.24 15.84
CA ALA A 153 0.18 -10.68 16.82
C ALA A 153 -0.08 -12.08 17.35
N GLU A 154 -1.35 -12.50 17.50
CA GLU A 154 -1.75 -13.87 17.87
C GLU A 154 -1.20 -14.93 16.88
N ARG A 155 -0.87 -14.53 15.64
CA ARG A 155 -0.28 -15.38 14.59
C ARG A 155 1.23 -15.25 14.46
N GLY A 156 1.88 -14.58 15.42
CA GLY A 156 3.33 -14.34 15.37
C GLY A 156 3.78 -13.31 14.33
N LEU A 157 2.84 -12.56 13.76
CA LEU A 157 3.11 -11.54 12.76
C LEU A 157 3.14 -10.12 13.37
N THR A 158 3.62 -9.16 12.61
CA THR A 158 3.60 -7.74 12.98
C THR A 158 2.78 -6.97 11.96
N ALA A 159 1.72 -6.31 12.41
CA ALA A 159 0.89 -5.46 11.57
C ALA A 159 1.59 -4.16 11.21
N THR A 160 1.20 -3.60 10.07
CA THR A 160 1.52 -2.25 9.65
C THR A 160 0.25 -1.54 9.20
N PHE A 161 0.13 -0.23 9.48
CA PHE A 161 -1.01 0.56 9.00
C PHE A 161 -0.58 1.39 7.80
N HIS A 162 -1.30 1.23 6.71
CA HIS A 162 -1.12 2.02 5.50
C HIS A 162 -2.04 3.23 5.53
N HIS A 163 -1.47 4.42 5.75
CA HIS A 163 -2.19 5.67 5.53
C HIS A 163 -2.42 5.87 4.04
N HIS A 164 -3.58 6.36 3.66
CA HIS A 164 -3.96 6.40 2.24
C HIS A 164 -4.83 7.63 1.94
N ALA A 165 -4.68 8.16 0.74
CA ALA A 165 -5.56 9.22 0.23
C ALA A 165 -7.03 8.78 0.31
N CYS A 166 -7.92 9.69 0.68
CA CYS A 166 -9.36 9.48 0.80
C CYS A 166 -9.81 8.62 1.99
N THR A 167 -8.92 8.32 2.94
CA THR A 167 -9.24 7.62 4.20
C THR A 167 -9.24 8.56 5.39
N TYR A 168 -9.57 8.06 6.59
CA TYR A 168 -9.50 8.84 7.83
C TYR A 168 -8.11 8.88 8.47
N VAL A 169 -7.10 8.30 7.79
CA VAL A 169 -5.68 8.45 8.10
C VAL A 169 -4.95 8.83 6.81
N GLU A 170 -5.01 10.09 6.44
CA GLU A 170 -4.46 10.63 5.19
C GLU A 170 -3.36 11.67 5.45
N THR A 171 -3.55 12.55 6.44
CA THR A 171 -2.65 13.66 6.72
C THR A 171 -1.60 13.31 7.77
N PRO A 172 -0.45 14.03 7.83
CA PRO A 172 0.52 13.88 8.91
C PRO A 172 -0.10 13.93 10.31
N ARG A 173 -1.06 14.83 10.53
CA ARG A 173 -1.74 14.97 11.83
C ARG A 173 -2.58 13.73 12.18
N GLU A 174 -3.26 13.13 11.21
CA GLU A 174 -4.03 11.90 11.41
C GLU A 174 -3.11 10.70 11.64
N ILE A 175 -1.97 10.66 10.96
CA ILE A 175 -0.93 9.65 11.19
C ILE A 175 -0.35 9.77 12.59
N ASP A 176 0.04 10.97 13.04
CA ASP A 176 0.51 11.21 14.40
C ASP A 176 -0.50 10.74 15.45
N ARG A 177 -1.77 11.04 15.21
CA ARG A 177 -2.86 10.64 16.10
C ARG A 177 -2.98 9.12 16.18
N LEU A 178 -2.92 8.43 15.03
CA LEU A 178 -2.93 6.97 14.96
C LEU A 178 -1.77 6.35 15.73
N LEU A 179 -0.57 6.81 15.48
CA LEU A 179 0.65 6.32 16.13
C LEU A 179 0.68 6.60 17.63
N THR A 180 0.01 7.67 18.08
CA THR A 180 -0.13 8.00 19.51
C THR A 180 -1.13 7.08 20.20
N ASP A 181 -2.25 6.78 19.55
CA ASP A 181 -3.38 6.10 20.17
C ASP A 181 -3.37 4.57 19.96
N THR A 182 -2.42 4.04 19.17
CA THR A 182 -2.27 2.60 18.89
C THR A 182 -0.81 2.15 18.92
N SER A 183 -0.60 0.83 19.00
CA SER A 183 0.74 0.22 18.88
C SER A 183 1.11 -0.20 17.45
N VAL A 184 0.25 0.05 16.45
CA VAL A 184 0.45 -0.40 15.07
C VAL A 184 1.75 0.17 14.46
N GLY A 185 2.48 -0.63 13.69
CA GLY A 185 3.55 -0.12 12.83
C GLY A 185 3.01 0.75 11.70
N LEU A 186 3.87 1.46 11.01
CA LEU A 186 3.52 2.33 9.89
C LEU A 186 4.09 1.81 8.57
N THR A 187 3.23 1.60 7.60
CA THR A 187 3.62 1.62 6.18
C THR A 187 3.73 3.08 5.78
N LEU A 188 4.96 3.55 5.62
CA LEU A 188 5.17 4.87 5.05
C LEU A 188 5.06 4.79 3.53
N ASP A 189 3.96 5.28 2.98
CA ASP A 189 3.76 5.46 1.54
C ASP A 189 4.10 6.90 1.15
N THR A 190 5.15 7.07 0.33
CA THR A 190 5.64 8.39 -0.04
C THR A 190 4.68 9.18 -0.91
N GLY A 191 3.96 8.51 -1.81
CA GLY A 191 3.02 9.16 -2.72
C GLY A 191 1.74 9.62 -2.02
N HIS A 192 1.13 8.75 -1.21
CA HIS A 192 -0.06 9.12 -0.44
C HIS A 192 0.25 10.19 0.62
N LEU A 193 1.46 10.15 1.21
CA LEU A 193 1.87 11.19 2.13
C LEU A 193 1.98 12.57 1.46
N LEU A 194 2.60 12.61 0.26
CA LEU A 194 2.69 13.85 -0.52
C LEU A 194 1.31 14.38 -0.91
N LEU A 195 0.36 13.51 -1.29
CA LEU A 195 -1.04 13.91 -1.55
C LEU A 195 -1.73 14.43 -0.29
N GLY A 196 -1.45 13.85 0.88
CA GLY A 196 -1.93 14.30 2.18
C GLY A 196 -1.24 15.55 2.73
N GLY A 197 -0.32 16.14 1.96
CA GLY A 197 0.40 17.36 2.31
C GLY A 197 1.58 17.16 3.26
N GLY A 198 2.06 15.92 3.41
CA GLY A 198 3.24 15.63 4.23
C GLY A 198 4.55 15.62 3.43
N ASP A 199 5.65 15.53 4.16
CA ASP A 199 7.01 15.43 3.63
C ASP A 199 7.61 14.05 4.02
N PRO A 200 7.95 13.18 3.05
CA PRO A 200 8.53 11.87 3.32
C PRO A 200 9.85 11.92 4.10
N MET A 201 10.65 12.97 3.95
CA MET A 201 11.90 13.13 4.71
C MET A 201 11.63 13.46 6.18
N ALA A 202 10.69 14.36 6.44
CA ALA A 202 10.25 14.66 7.80
C ALA A 202 9.60 13.43 8.45
N ALA A 203 8.73 12.73 7.73
CA ALA A 203 8.07 11.51 8.19
C ALA A 203 9.08 10.42 8.61
N LEU A 204 10.13 10.21 7.81
CA LEU A 204 11.18 9.25 8.14
C LEU A 204 11.93 9.63 9.42
N ALA A 205 12.15 10.93 9.66
CA ALA A 205 12.79 11.44 10.87
C ALA A 205 11.88 11.33 12.10
N ASP A 206 10.60 11.71 11.95
CA ASP A 206 9.65 11.83 13.07
C ASP A 206 9.07 10.47 13.48
N TRP A 207 8.75 9.60 12.49
CA TRP A 207 8.08 8.32 12.70
C TRP A 207 8.99 7.09 12.51
N GLY A 208 10.28 7.28 12.23
CA GLY A 208 11.23 6.21 11.91
C GLY A 208 11.11 4.96 12.79
N PRO A 209 11.05 5.07 14.14
CA PRO A 209 10.91 3.91 15.03
C PRO A 209 9.61 3.11 14.85
N ARG A 210 8.61 3.69 14.20
CA ARG A 210 7.30 3.06 13.95
C ARG A 210 7.17 2.55 12.51
N ILE A 211 8.03 3.01 11.59
CA ILE A 211 8.03 2.57 10.19
C ILE A 211 8.60 1.16 10.11
N ASN A 212 7.77 0.20 9.75
CA ASN A 212 8.17 -1.20 9.61
C ASN A 212 7.91 -1.77 8.21
N HIS A 213 7.38 -0.94 7.30
CA HIS A 213 7.13 -1.24 5.89
C HIS A 213 7.23 0.05 5.08
N LEU A 214 7.69 -0.04 3.83
CA LEU A 214 7.83 1.13 2.96
C LEU A 214 7.13 0.88 1.63
N HIS A 215 6.27 1.81 1.22
CA HIS A 215 5.77 1.93 -0.14
C HIS A 215 6.43 3.15 -0.78
N VAL A 216 7.27 2.90 -1.78
CA VAL A 216 7.93 3.97 -2.55
C VAL A 216 7.11 4.22 -3.80
N LYS A 217 6.42 5.33 -3.79
CA LYS A 217 5.46 5.76 -4.79
C LYS A 217 5.73 7.21 -5.16
N ASP A 218 5.92 7.51 -6.44
CA ASP A 218 6.12 8.88 -6.91
C ASP A 218 4.82 9.47 -7.47
N VAL A 219 4.63 10.77 -7.34
CA VAL A 219 3.34 11.42 -7.53
C VAL A 219 3.48 12.83 -8.07
N ARG A 220 2.51 13.25 -8.90
CA ARG A 220 2.38 14.65 -9.37
C ARG A 220 1.29 15.36 -8.56
N THR A 221 1.67 15.99 -7.47
CA THR A 221 0.75 16.64 -6.53
C THR A 221 -0.08 17.76 -7.15
N ALA A 222 0.44 18.41 -8.18
CA ALA A 222 -0.29 19.45 -8.91
C ALA A 222 -1.62 18.95 -9.52
N LEU A 223 -1.74 17.66 -9.83
CA LEU A 223 -2.98 17.07 -10.36
C LEU A 223 -4.10 17.02 -9.33
N LEU A 224 -3.80 16.99 -8.03
CA LEU A 224 -4.80 17.04 -6.97
C LEU A 224 -5.68 18.29 -7.09
N HIS A 225 -5.07 19.45 -7.29
CA HIS A 225 -5.82 20.70 -7.47
C HIS A 225 -6.56 20.75 -8.81
N ALA A 226 -5.98 20.16 -9.87
CA ALA A 226 -6.58 20.15 -11.19
C ALA A 226 -7.83 19.25 -11.33
N THR A 227 -8.08 18.40 -10.34
CA THR A 227 -9.25 17.49 -10.31
C THR A 227 -10.27 17.81 -9.23
N SER A 228 -10.01 18.82 -8.38
CA SER A 228 -10.85 19.15 -7.22
C SER A 228 -12.32 19.48 -7.54
N ASP A 229 -12.60 20.01 -8.74
CA ASP A 229 -13.93 20.42 -9.19
C ASP A 229 -14.61 19.35 -10.07
N SER A 230 -14.05 18.14 -10.14
CA SER A 230 -14.61 17.02 -10.90
C SER A 230 -15.81 16.38 -10.18
N ASP A 231 -16.72 15.76 -10.95
CA ASP A 231 -17.81 14.95 -10.41
C ASP A 231 -17.31 13.66 -9.72
N ASN A 232 -16.12 13.20 -10.07
CA ASN A 232 -15.46 12.05 -9.45
C ASN A 232 -13.94 12.31 -9.31
N PRO A 233 -13.54 13.15 -8.34
CA PRO A 233 -12.16 13.61 -8.21
C PRO A 233 -11.14 12.47 -8.10
N VAL A 234 -11.46 11.42 -7.36
CA VAL A 234 -10.57 10.25 -7.17
C VAL A 234 -10.33 9.54 -8.49
N ARG A 235 -11.40 9.15 -9.19
CA ARG A 235 -11.26 8.47 -10.47
C ARG A 235 -10.47 9.30 -11.47
N ASP A 236 -10.79 10.57 -11.60
CA ASP A 236 -10.12 11.48 -12.53
C ASP A 236 -8.65 11.66 -12.18
N LEU A 237 -8.33 11.72 -10.90
CA LEU A 237 -6.96 11.83 -10.42
C LEU A 237 -6.12 10.60 -10.85
N TRP A 238 -6.65 9.39 -10.65
CA TRP A 238 -5.98 8.15 -11.05
C TRP A 238 -5.93 7.99 -12.58
N GLU A 239 -7.03 8.25 -13.30
CA GLU A 239 -7.07 8.18 -14.77
C GLU A 239 -6.14 9.22 -15.45
N LYS A 240 -5.88 10.36 -14.79
CA LYS A 240 -4.86 11.33 -15.22
C LYS A 240 -3.43 10.95 -14.82
N ARG A 241 -3.26 9.76 -14.24
CA ARG A 241 -1.96 9.22 -13.86
C ARG A 241 -1.25 10.11 -12.85
N VAL A 242 -1.89 10.32 -11.72
CA VAL A 242 -1.30 11.06 -10.59
C VAL A 242 -0.02 10.36 -10.09
N PHE A 243 -0.01 9.03 -10.06
CA PHE A 243 1.18 8.25 -9.76
C PHE A 243 1.97 7.95 -11.03
N VAL A 244 3.28 8.15 -10.95
CA VAL A 244 4.22 8.11 -12.08
C VAL A 244 5.42 7.23 -11.73
N PRO A 245 6.24 6.85 -12.73
CA PRO A 245 7.50 6.16 -12.46
C PRO A 245 8.39 6.95 -11.51
N LEU A 246 9.21 6.25 -10.74
CA LEU A 246 10.12 6.84 -9.77
C LEU A 246 11.09 7.83 -10.43
N GLY A 247 11.04 9.08 -10.02
CA GLY A 247 11.83 10.18 -10.54
C GLY A 247 11.11 11.09 -11.55
N ASP A 248 9.86 10.76 -11.93
CA ASP A 248 9.04 11.56 -12.84
C ASP A 248 8.04 12.48 -12.12
N GLY A 249 7.97 12.39 -10.78
CA GLY A 249 7.07 13.14 -9.92
C GLY A 249 7.76 14.11 -8.98
N ASP A 250 7.11 14.36 -7.86
CA ASP A 250 7.53 15.34 -6.86
C ASP A 250 8.36 14.71 -5.71
N LEU A 251 8.49 13.36 -5.67
CA LEU A 251 9.32 12.68 -4.69
C LEU A 251 10.81 12.90 -4.99
N HIS A 252 11.55 13.42 -4.02
CA HIS A 252 13.01 13.45 -4.13
C HIS A 252 13.59 12.04 -3.89
N VAL A 253 13.38 11.12 -4.86
CA VAL A 253 13.67 9.67 -4.78
C VAL A 253 15.07 9.40 -4.23
N LYS A 254 16.11 10.05 -4.81
CA LYS A 254 17.49 9.83 -4.36
C LYS A 254 17.68 10.18 -2.89
N GLY A 255 17.24 11.35 -2.47
CA GLY A 255 17.42 11.82 -1.10
C GLY A 255 16.66 10.94 -0.10
N PHE A 256 15.43 10.52 -0.47
CA PHE A 256 14.63 9.63 0.36
C PHE A 256 15.30 8.26 0.55
N LEU A 257 15.75 7.62 -0.52
CA LEU A 257 16.40 6.30 -0.44
C LEU A 257 17.75 6.36 0.28
N ASP A 258 18.54 7.42 0.09
CA ASP A 258 19.76 7.66 0.87
C ASP A 258 19.45 7.74 2.38
N ALA A 259 18.38 8.43 2.75
CA ALA A 259 17.95 8.57 4.14
C ALA A 259 17.40 7.25 4.72
N VAL A 260 16.66 6.47 3.93
CA VAL A 260 16.21 5.12 4.32
C VAL A 260 17.39 4.21 4.66
N LEU A 261 18.44 4.20 3.82
CA LEU A 261 19.63 3.42 4.12
C LEU A 261 20.36 3.94 5.37
N ALA A 262 20.48 5.25 5.49
CA ALA A 262 21.16 5.87 6.64
C ALA A 262 20.40 5.66 7.96
N SER A 263 19.08 5.49 7.93
CA SER A 263 18.26 5.19 9.11
C SER A 263 18.47 3.78 9.67
N GLY A 264 19.10 2.89 8.90
CA GLY A 264 19.23 1.48 9.26
C GLY A 264 17.93 0.69 9.10
N PHE A 265 16.98 1.17 8.31
CA PHE A 265 15.73 0.46 8.04
C PHE A 265 16.01 -0.97 7.55
N GLU A 266 15.26 -1.91 8.08
CA GLU A 266 15.25 -3.31 7.63
C GLU A 266 13.81 -3.72 7.32
N GLY A 267 13.61 -4.35 6.15
CA GLY A 267 12.26 -4.74 5.76
C GLY A 267 12.05 -4.72 4.26
N TRP A 268 10.79 -4.68 3.88
CA TRP A 268 10.36 -4.58 2.50
C TRP A 268 10.27 -3.12 2.03
N LEU A 269 10.82 -2.87 0.86
CA LEU A 269 10.64 -1.66 0.07
C LEU A 269 9.80 -2.04 -1.14
N VAL A 270 8.53 -1.72 -1.08
CA VAL A 270 7.55 -2.04 -2.13
C VAL A 270 7.45 -0.85 -3.07
N VAL A 271 7.65 -1.08 -4.36
CA VAL A 271 7.33 -0.08 -5.38
C VAL A 271 5.84 -0.20 -5.71
N GLU A 272 5.14 0.90 -5.56
CA GLU A 272 3.75 1.01 -6.00
C GLU A 272 3.56 2.17 -6.97
N GLN A 273 2.78 1.93 -7.99
CA GLN A 273 2.34 2.93 -8.95
C GLN A 273 0.90 2.59 -9.34
N ASP A 274 -0.08 3.19 -8.66
CA ASP A 274 -1.48 2.87 -8.93
C ASP A 274 -1.84 3.33 -10.33
N VAL A 275 -2.16 2.38 -11.21
CA VAL A 275 -2.46 2.67 -12.60
C VAL A 275 -3.84 2.18 -13.00
N VAL A 276 -4.64 3.04 -13.62
CA VAL A 276 -5.87 2.67 -14.31
C VAL A 276 -5.55 2.41 -15.77
N LEU A 277 -5.72 1.18 -16.21
CA LEU A 277 -5.49 0.80 -17.59
C LEU A 277 -6.73 1.12 -18.44
N LEU A 278 -6.60 2.01 -19.41
CA LEU A 278 -7.69 2.45 -20.27
C LEU A 278 -7.62 1.82 -21.66
N ASN A 279 -6.44 1.35 -22.08
CA ASN A 279 -6.17 0.80 -23.41
C ASN A 279 -4.92 -0.09 -23.36
N GLU A 280 -4.67 -0.83 -24.45
CA GLU A 280 -3.52 -1.74 -24.55
C GLU A 280 -2.14 -1.07 -24.45
N PRO A 281 -1.90 0.13 -24.98
CA PRO A 281 -0.68 0.87 -24.70
C PRO A 281 -0.42 1.14 -23.21
N ASP A 282 -1.47 1.30 -22.39
CA ASP A 282 -1.29 1.49 -20.94
C ASP A 282 -0.79 0.22 -20.27
N VAL A 283 -1.20 -0.97 -20.72
CA VAL A 283 -0.70 -2.25 -20.21
C VAL A 283 0.81 -2.37 -20.43
N ARG A 284 1.27 -2.14 -21.66
CA ARG A 284 2.71 -2.20 -21.98
C ARG A 284 3.50 -1.19 -21.16
N ARG A 285 2.99 0.03 -21.06
CA ARG A 285 3.62 1.08 -20.26
C ARG A 285 3.72 0.70 -18.79
N ALA A 286 2.65 0.15 -18.20
CA ALA A 286 2.67 -0.29 -16.81
C ALA A 286 3.77 -1.35 -16.56
N ILE A 287 3.94 -2.29 -17.48
CA ILE A 287 5.01 -3.30 -17.40
C ILE A 287 6.39 -2.64 -17.51
N ASP A 288 6.60 -1.78 -18.51
CA ASP A 288 7.88 -1.09 -18.75
C ASP A 288 8.24 -0.17 -17.56
N ASP A 289 7.25 0.52 -17.00
CA ASP A 289 7.42 1.38 -15.82
C ASP A 289 7.96 0.58 -14.62
N GLN A 290 7.47 -0.66 -14.37
CA GLN A 290 7.93 -1.46 -13.24
C GLN A 290 9.36 -1.98 -13.42
N VAL A 291 9.77 -2.31 -14.64
CA VAL A 291 11.17 -2.64 -14.95
C VAL A 291 12.06 -1.41 -14.72
N ALA A 292 11.63 -0.23 -15.18
CA ALA A 292 12.36 1.03 -14.98
C ALA A 292 12.46 1.40 -13.50
N ASN A 293 11.37 1.26 -12.74
CA ASN A 293 11.34 1.50 -11.29
C ASN A 293 12.33 0.59 -10.54
N ARG A 294 12.40 -0.71 -10.90
CA ARG A 294 13.38 -1.64 -10.30
C ARG A 294 14.81 -1.24 -10.63
N GLU A 295 15.08 -0.78 -11.86
CA GLU A 295 16.39 -0.30 -12.26
C GLU A 295 16.82 0.94 -11.47
N VAL A 296 15.90 1.86 -11.18
CA VAL A 296 16.16 3.01 -10.30
C VAL A 296 16.65 2.54 -8.92
N LEU A 297 16.01 1.50 -8.36
CA LEU A 297 16.34 0.99 -7.02
C LEU A 297 17.68 0.27 -6.92
N ARG A 298 18.25 -0.26 -8.02
CA ARG A 298 19.48 -1.06 -8.01
C ARG A 298 20.69 -0.38 -7.39
N ARG A 299 20.68 0.95 -7.28
CA ARG A 299 21.75 1.71 -6.64
C ARG A 299 21.77 1.54 -5.12
N TRP A 300 20.62 1.22 -4.52
CA TRP A 300 20.43 1.11 -3.07
C TRP A 300 20.19 -0.34 -2.64
N VAL A 301 19.48 -1.09 -3.46
CA VAL A 301 19.18 -2.51 -3.23
C VAL A 301 19.53 -3.26 -4.52
N PRO A 302 20.76 -3.75 -4.65
CA PRO A 302 21.29 -4.39 -5.86
C PRO A 302 20.60 -5.72 -6.22
#